data_649abea0409beb99d917d79d439d7e93
#
_entry.id   649abea0409beb99d917d79d439d7e93
#
_cell.length_a   1.000
_cell.length_b   1.000
_cell.length_c   1.000
_cell.angle_alpha   90.00
_cell.angle_beta   90.00
_cell.angle_gamma   90.00
#
_symmetry.space_group_name_H-M   'P 1'
#
loop_
_entity.id
_entity.type
_entity.pdbx_description
1 polymer ?
#
loop_
_entity_poly.entity_id
_entity_poly.type
_entity_poly.pdbx_seq_one_letter_code
_entity_poly.pdbx_strand_id
1 'polypeptide(L)'
;MGLYKYINLQRNRSPVQKFILFLFLLLVSTKNFCQKTVFIEKYTLPTEIKEGQVIVEMPFGYSNILKVSGDTAGLKTAGDIFIDVACTDYPINASLVALNKSRVASFLQRFPFIKEGQLAQVNFFQQTDGALREKAITMFHGLNIKFRPKQTAENAKVEVVKLADIVKAGSTVIPIAIGTKPPTVPQKPDSATAALERLYAQRPRKVQNGKTYVLVGRGGIVSVDYDLPKKAPLDSFITMEPKDALDEGLINKSEYKEFKTSTKIRIYYPRWVSEDILIPNKPVPVQEKQVVTINTSKIPDTSILTILNRTKWLNTTIVGDVTGSMYKYTAQLLLWVKTNPIGIQAKNFEFFNDGDNMPDEDKKTGSTGGIYYKSCNTYAEVENLVRSTMLKGSGGDCPENNIEALLKAEKAFPTTDFQVMIADNWAPIKDKALWLQLTKPVRIVVCGATPFNVNIDYLNLARITKGSVHLMEGDIYNLTKLKEGEILEVGKNRFVVKNGMFVETGYDINK
;
A
#
# COMPACT_ATOMS: atom_id res chain seq x y z
N MET A 1 -21.01 -49.81 -4.34
CA MET A 1 -20.03 -50.80 -4.87
C MET A 1 -18.75 -50.15 -5.44
N GLY A 2 -18.69 -48.89 -5.71
CA GLY A 2 -17.50 -48.18 -6.29
C GLY A 2 -16.39 -47.86 -5.28
N LEU A 3 -16.68 -47.47 -4.05
CA LEU A 3 -15.68 -47.04 -3.07
C LEU A 3 -14.84 -48.22 -2.52
N TYR A 4 -15.41 -49.40 -2.40
CA TYR A 4 -14.69 -50.58 -1.90
C TYR A 4 -13.65 -51.14 -2.90
N LYS A 5 -13.85 -50.94 -4.17
CA LYS A 5 -12.84 -51.28 -5.22
C LYS A 5 -11.66 -50.31 -5.24
N TYR A 6 -11.88 -49.05 -4.88
CA TYR A 6 -10.84 -48.01 -4.90
C TYR A 6 -9.86 -48.20 -3.72
N ILE A 7 -10.35 -48.61 -2.55
CA ILE A 7 -9.54 -48.79 -1.35
C ILE A 7 -8.61 -50.02 -1.49
N ASN A 8 -9.06 -51.09 -2.16
CA ASN A 8 -8.25 -52.29 -2.37
C ASN A 8 -7.15 -52.11 -3.45
N LEU A 9 -7.33 -51.23 -4.40
CA LEU A 9 -6.30 -50.87 -5.39
C LEU A 9 -5.12 -50.08 -4.80
N GLN A 10 -5.31 -49.41 -3.66
CA GLN A 10 -4.26 -48.65 -2.97
C GLN A 10 -3.34 -49.53 -2.09
N ARG A 11 -3.81 -50.69 -1.65
CA ARG A 11 -3.05 -51.56 -0.72
C ARG A 11 -1.86 -52.28 -1.35
N ASN A 12 -1.88 -52.50 -2.65
CA ASN A 12 -0.87 -53.29 -3.37
C ASN A 12 0.12 -52.50 -4.21
N ARG A 13 0.21 -51.17 -4.04
CA ARG A 13 1.19 -50.35 -4.78
C ARG A 13 2.51 -50.31 -4.02
N SER A 14 3.62 -50.44 -4.78
CA SER A 14 4.97 -50.28 -4.25
C SER A 14 5.17 -48.88 -3.64
N PRO A 15 6.11 -48.70 -2.70
CA PRO A 15 6.44 -47.40 -2.14
C PRO A 15 6.71 -46.33 -3.20
N VAL A 16 7.34 -46.72 -4.33
CA VAL A 16 7.60 -45.85 -5.49
C VAL A 16 6.30 -45.44 -6.19
N GLN A 17 5.35 -46.37 -6.37
CA GLN A 17 4.06 -46.02 -6.97
C GLN A 17 3.17 -45.17 -6.05
N LYS A 18 3.28 -45.34 -4.73
CA LYS A 18 2.63 -44.45 -3.76
C LYS A 18 3.28 -43.05 -3.77
N PHE A 19 4.60 -42.99 -3.90
CA PHE A 19 5.34 -41.76 -4.03
C PHE A 19 5.01 -41.01 -5.34
N ILE A 20 4.91 -41.72 -6.46
CA ILE A 20 4.52 -41.14 -7.77
C ILE A 20 3.05 -40.69 -7.74
N LEU A 21 2.15 -41.43 -7.08
CA LEU A 21 0.74 -41.00 -6.92
C LEU A 21 0.59 -39.84 -5.99
N PHE A 22 1.42 -39.76 -4.92
CA PHE A 22 1.51 -38.62 -4.03
C PHE A 22 2.07 -37.38 -4.76
N LEU A 23 3.07 -37.59 -5.61
CA LEU A 23 3.61 -36.55 -6.50
C LEU A 23 2.59 -36.11 -7.56
N PHE A 24 1.76 -37.04 -8.05
CA PHE A 24 0.69 -36.73 -9.02
C PHE A 24 -0.52 -36.06 -8.38
N LEU A 25 -0.85 -36.39 -7.13
CA LEU A 25 -1.87 -35.69 -6.33
C LEU A 25 -1.39 -34.30 -5.92
N LEU A 26 -0.10 -34.12 -5.64
CA LEU A 26 0.54 -32.80 -5.48
C LEU A 26 0.46 -31.95 -6.76
N LEU A 27 0.46 -32.56 -7.93
CA LEU A 27 0.33 -31.87 -9.23
C LEU A 27 -1.11 -31.49 -9.59
N VAL A 28 -2.12 -32.14 -8.98
CA VAL A 28 -3.53 -31.95 -9.33
C VAL A 28 -4.26 -31.02 -8.34
N SER A 29 -3.71 -30.81 -7.12
CA SER A 29 -4.33 -29.94 -6.10
C SER A 29 -3.66 -28.59 -5.93
N THR A 30 -2.73 -28.21 -6.81
CA THR A 30 -2.13 -26.87 -6.73
C THR A 30 -3.16 -25.81 -7.11
N LYS A 31 -3.87 -25.30 -6.12
CA LYS A 31 -4.37 -23.92 -6.20
C LYS A 31 -3.20 -23.09 -6.73
N ASN A 32 -3.47 -22.29 -7.75
CA ASN A 32 -2.47 -21.50 -8.46
C ASN A 32 -1.66 -20.62 -7.47
N PHE A 33 -0.52 -21.17 -6.99
CA PHE A 33 0.47 -20.31 -6.34
C PHE A 33 0.89 -19.27 -7.38
N CYS A 34 0.91 -18.03 -7.01
CA CYS A 34 1.54 -17.00 -7.82
C CYS A 34 3.03 -17.37 -7.91
N GLN A 35 3.42 -18.09 -8.96
CA GLN A 35 4.81 -18.47 -9.23
C GLN A 35 5.41 -17.43 -10.16
N LYS A 36 6.44 -16.75 -9.69
CA LYS A 36 7.15 -15.73 -10.44
C LYS A 36 8.61 -16.13 -10.56
N THR A 37 9.16 -16.11 -11.78
CA THR A 37 10.60 -16.24 -12.00
C THR A 37 11.19 -14.83 -12.13
N VAL A 38 12.20 -14.56 -11.32
CA VAL A 38 12.86 -13.27 -11.20
C VAL A 38 14.34 -13.48 -11.57
N PHE A 39 14.82 -12.74 -12.57
CA PHE A 39 16.23 -12.73 -12.95
C PHE A 39 16.93 -11.60 -12.21
N ILE A 40 18.01 -11.89 -11.50
CA ILE A 40 18.82 -10.91 -10.76
C ILE A 40 20.30 -11.23 -10.97
N GLU A 41 21.17 -10.26 -10.83
CA GLU A 41 22.62 -10.50 -10.90
C GLU A 41 23.06 -11.48 -9.82
N LYS A 42 22.75 -11.14 -8.56
CA LYS A 42 23.10 -11.93 -7.39
C LYS A 42 22.05 -11.80 -6.29
N TYR A 43 21.63 -12.91 -5.70
CA TYR A 43 20.75 -12.91 -4.53
C TYR A 43 21.56 -12.58 -3.27
N THR A 44 21.20 -11.48 -2.63
CA THR A 44 21.88 -11.04 -1.40
C THR A 44 21.02 -11.43 -0.20
N LEU A 45 21.57 -12.25 0.68
CA LEU A 45 20.95 -12.53 1.97
C LEU A 45 21.01 -11.29 2.86
N PRO A 46 20.04 -11.11 3.77
CA PRO A 46 20.11 -10.07 4.78
C PRO A 46 21.33 -10.29 5.67
N THR A 47 21.97 -9.22 6.09
CA THR A 47 23.09 -9.25 7.03
C THR A 47 22.69 -9.75 8.41
N GLU A 48 21.42 -9.57 8.77
CA GLU A 48 20.83 -10.01 10.02
C GLU A 48 19.47 -10.67 9.73
N ILE A 49 19.26 -11.87 10.29
CA ILE A 49 17.99 -12.59 10.16
C ILE A 49 17.04 -12.05 11.22
N LYS A 50 15.92 -11.53 10.76
CA LYS A 50 14.89 -10.93 11.62
C LYS A 50 13.89 -11.97 12.14
N GLU A 51 13.14 -11.60 13.15
CA GLU A 51 11.92 -12.34 13.56
C GLU A 51 10.99 -12.53 12.34
N GLY A 52 10.36 -13.69 12.23
CA GLY A 52 9.52 -14.01 11.08
C GLY A 52 10.33 -14.37 9.80
N GLN A 53 11.61 -14.67 9.92
CA GLN A 53 12.45 -15.04 8.80
C GLN A 53 13.26 -16.31 9.07
N VAL A 54 13.32 -17.18 8.05
CA VAL A 54 14.14 -18.39 8.05
C VAL A 54 14.91 -18.49 6.75
N ILE A 55 16.21 -18.80 6.86
CA ILE A 55 17.08 -19.08 5.72
C ILE A 55 17.37 -20.59 5.70
N VAL A 56 17.17 -21.20 4.54
CA VAL A 56 17.49 -22.60 4.28
C VAL A 56 18.58 -22.68 3.23
N GLU A 57 19.78 -23.08 3.63
CA GLU A 57 20.89 -23.26 2.74
C GLU A 57 20.86 -24.67 2.11
N MET A 58 21.04 -24.73 0.81
CA MET A 58 21.06 -25.97 0.02
C MET A 58 22.28 -25.99 -0.90
N PRO A 59 22.79 -27.17 -1.30
CA PRO A 59 23.93 -27.21 -2.18
C PRO A 59 23.57 -26.84 -3.62
N PHE A 60 24.56 -26.41 -4.36
CA PHE A 60 24.44 -26.19 -5.80
C PHE A 60 23.94 -27.46 -6.50
N GLY A 61 22.87 -27.35 -7.28
CA GLY A 61 22.31 -28.45 -8.07
C GLY A 61 21.50 -29.49 -7.28
N TYR A 62 21.34 -29.34 -5.96
CA TYR A 62 20.61 -30.30 -5.12
C TYR A 62 19.52 -29.63 -4.29
N SER A 63 18.64 -30.45 -3.71
CA SER A 63 17.52 -30.00 -2.88
C SER A 63 17.61 -30.45 -1.41
N ASN A 64 18.67 -31.15 -1.02
CA ASN A 64 18.87 -31.52 0.38
C ASN A 64 19.27 -30.28 1.22
N ILE A 65 18.70 -30.20 2.42
CA ILE A 65 18.96 -29.07 3.32
C ILE A 65 20.33 -29.28 3.99
N LEU A 66 21.20 -28.29 3.87
CA LEU A 66 22.52 -28.24 4.56
C LEU A 66 22.36 -27.57 5.92
N LYS A 67 21.68 -26.42 5.96
CA LYS A 67 21.56 -25.62 7.18
C LYS A 67 20.23 -24.87 7.18
N VAL A 68 19.68 -24.71 8.38
CA VAL A 68 18.51 -23.85 8.64
C VAL A 68 18.90 -22.85 9.72
N SER A 69 18.65 -21.57 9.46
CA SER A 69 18.94 -20.46 10.39
C SER A 69 17.73 -19.56 10.51
N GLY A 70 17.55 -18.94 11.67
CA GLY A 70 16.45 -17.99 11.92
C GLY A 70 15.32 -18.53 12.78
N ASP A 71 14.16 -17.93 12.67
CA ASP A 71 13.00 -18.14 13.55
C ASP A 71 12.21 -19.39 13.16
N THR A 72 12.80 -20.58 13.39
CA THR A 72 12.10 -21.85 13.13
C THR A 72 10.96 -22.14 14.13
N ALA A 73 10.97 -21.51 15.29
CA ALA A 73 9.92 -21.67 16.29
C ALA A 73 8.63 -20.93 15.82
N GLY A 74 8.79 -19.73 15.31
CA GLY A 74 7.71 -18.92 14.76
C GLY A 74 7.01 -19.55 13.57
N LEU A 75 7.71 -20.38 12.77
CA LEU A 75 7.07 -21.12 11.67
C LEU A 75 5.87 -21.97 12.10
N LYS A 76 5.83 -22.44 13.35
CA LYS A 76 4.71 -23.26 13.87
C LYS A 76 3.41 -22.45 13.98
N THR A 77 3.54 -21.16 14.17
CA THR A 77 2.42 -20.23 14.31
C THR A 77 2.22 -19.37 13.07
N ALA A 78 2.96 -19.66 11.98
CA ALA A 78 2.85 -18.92 10.74
C ALA A 78 1.43 -19.05 10.16
N GLY A 79 0.86 -17.92 9.77
CA GLY A 79 -0.34 -17.83 8.93
C GLY A 79 0.04 -17.88 7.47
N ASP A 80 0.81 -16.88 7.04
CA ASP A 80 1.25 -16.72 5.65
C ASP A 80 2.75 -16.91 5.53
N ILE A 81 3.17 -17.66 4.51
CA ILE A 81 4.56 -17.99 4.24
C ILE A 81 4.92 -17.58 2.82
N PHE A 82 5.97 -16.80 2.70
CA PHE A 82 6.54 -16.31 1.44
C PHE A 82 7.91 -16.93 1.25
N ILE A 83 8.12 -17.56 0.11
CA ILE A 83 9.36 -18.27 -0.19
C ILE A 83 10.05 -17.67 -1.39
N ASP A 84 11.25 -17.17 -1.21
CA ASP A 84 12.16 -16.85 -2.30
C ASP A 84 13.10 -18.05 -2.49
N VAL A 85 13.03 -18.72 -3.63
CA VAL A 85 13.89 -19.82 -4.02
C VAL A 85 15.03 -19.27 -4.86
N ALA A 86 16.24 -19.25 -4.32
CA ALA A 86 17.41 -18.78 -5.05
C ALA A 86 18.13 -19.94 -5.77
N CYS A 87 18.35 -19.76 -7.07
CA CYS A 87 19.14 -20.65 -7.93
C CYS A 87 20.01 -19.80 -8.87
N THR A 88 20.95 -20.42 -9.57
CA THR A 88 21.77 -19.75 -10.58
C THR A 88 21.29 -20.07 -11.98
N ASP A 89 21.76 -19.31 -12.97
CA ASP A 89 21.46 -19.53 -14.40
C ASP A 89 22.34 -20.64 -15.04
N TYR A 90 22.86 -21.53 -14.23
CA TYR A 90 23.71 -22.63 -14.69
C TYR A 90 23.01 -23.98 -14.55
N PRO A 91 23.01 -24.85 -15.57
CA PRO A 91 23.49 -24.58 -16.95
C PRO A 91 22.58 -23.60 -17.69
N ILE A 92 23.19 -22.73 -18.49
CA ILE A 92 22.45 -21.75 -19.30
C ILE A 92 21.34 -22.46 -20.12
N ASN A 93 20.15 -21.87 -20.12
CA ASN A 93 18.95 -22.43 -20.78
C ASN A 93 18.43 -23.77 -20.20
N ALA A 94 18.95 -24.25 -19.08
CA ALA A 94 18.37 -25.40 -18.41
C ALA A 94 17.10 -25.05 -17.65
N SER A 95 16.08 -25.91 -17.74
CA SER A 95 14.89 -25.75 -16.89
C SER A 95 15.20 -26.19 -15.47
N LEU A 96 15.28 -25.24 -14.56
CA LEU A 96 15.49 -25.48 -13.13
C LEU A 96 14.18 -25.65 -12.35
N VAL A 97 13.05 -25.68 -13.02
CA VAL A 97 11.71 -25.76 -12.38
C VAL A 97 11.60 -27.01 -11.50
N ALA A 98 12.05 -28.18 -11.98
CA ALA A 98 11.99 -29.43 -11.21
C ALA A 98 12.86 -29.36 -9.95
N LEU A 99 14.09 -28.84 -10.05
CA LEU A 99 14.98 -28.65 -8.91
C LEU A 99 14.37 -27.68 -7.89
N ASN A 100 13.85 -26.56 -8.32
CA ASN A 100 13.28 -25.55 -7.44
C ASN A 100 12.01 -26.06 -6.73
N LYS A 101 11.16 -26.80 -7.43
CA LYS A 101 10.02 -27.52 -6.80
C LYS A 101 10.50 -28.53 -5.76
N SER A 102 11.55 -29.30 -6.05
CA SER A 102 12.12 -30.25 -5.10
C SER A 102 12.70 -29.55 -3.86
N ARG A 103 13.27 -28.35 -4.00
CA ARG A 103 13.76 -27.55 -2.87
C ARG A 103 12.62 -27.13 -1.93
N VAL A 104 11.51 -26.64 -2.50
CA VAL A 104 10.31 -26.31 -1.72
C VAL A 104 9.75 -27.57 -1.05
N ALA A 105 9.67 -28.70 -1.78
CA ALA A 105 9.21 -29.96 -1.22
C ALA A 105 10.07 -30.44 -0.05
N SER A 106 11.42 -30.34 -0.15
CA SER A 106 12.34 -30.68 0.95
C SER A 106 12.12 -29.80 2.18
N PHE A 107 11.81 -28.54 1.99
CA PHE A 107 11.44 -27.63 3.08
C PHE A 107 10.14 -28.08 3.76
N LEU A 108 9.09 -28.33 2.99
CA LEU A 108 7.81 -28.79 3.53
C LEU A 108 7.94 -30.16 4.22
N GLN A 109 8.77 -31.06 3.70
CA GLN A 109 9.06 -32.31 4.36
C GLN A 109 9.81 -32.14 5.70
N ARG A 110 10.69 -31.16 5.79
CA ARG A 110 11.42 -30.83 7.03
C ARG A 110 10.51 -30.18 8.07
N PHE A 111 9.47 -29.45 7.63
CA PHE A 111 8.51 -28.77 8.47
C PHE A 111 7.07 -29.24 8.17
N PRO A 112 6.70 -30.47 8.51
CA PRO A 112 5.44 -31.10 8.08
C PRO A 112 4.16 -30.48 8.69
N PHE A 113 4.32 -29.60 9.66
CA PHE A 113 3.22 -28.83 10.23
C PHE A 113 2.79 -27.65 9.32
N ILE A 114 3.59 -27.27 8.32
CA ILE A 114 3.23 -26.26 7.34
C ILE A 114 2.26 -26.87 6.32
N LYS A 115 1.11 -26.25 6.18
CA LYS A 115 0.09 -26.63 5.19
C LYS A 115 0.30 -25.87 3.88
N GLU A 116 -0.01 -26.48 2.75
CA GLU A 116 0.09 -25.82 1.43
C GLU A 116 -0.71 -24.51 1.36
N GLY A 117 -1.87 -24.46 2.04
CA GLY A 117 -2.70 -23.25 2.10
C GLY A 117 -2.06 -22.05 2.82
N GLN A 118 -0.96 -22.26 3.54
CA GLN A 118 -0.19 -21.20 4.18
C GLN A 118 0.88 -20.59 3.25
N LEU A 119 1.14 -21.21 2.08
CA LEU A 119 2.08 -20.67 1.10
C LEU A 119 1.41 -19.56 0.30
N ALA A 120 1.61 -18.33 0.72
CA ALA A 120 1.03 -17.15 0.09
C ALA A 120 1.70 -16.85 -1.25
N GLN A 121 3.04 -17.00 -1.33
CA GLN A 121 3.79 -16.74 -2.55
C GLN A 121 5.08 -17.54 -2.61
N VAL A 122 5.43 -18.04 -3.81
CA VAL A 122 6.73 -18.67 -4.08
C VAL A 122 7.37 -18.02 -5.30
N ASN A 123 8.47 -17.32 -5.08
CA ASN A 123 9.26 -16.68 -6.14
C ASN A 123 10.50 -17.50 -6.45
N PHE A 124 10.86 -17.60 -7.73
CA PHE A 124 12.12 -18.22 -8.16
C PHE A 124 13.09 -17.13 -8.61
N PHE A 125 14.17 -16.93 -7.84
CA PHE A 125 15.24 -15.98 -8.15
C PHE A 125 16.37 -16.69 -8.87
N GLN A 126 16.54 -16.37 -10.16
CA GLN A 126 17.57 -16.92 -11.02
C GLN A 126 18.72 -15.92 -11.13
N GLN A 127 19.89 -16.30 -10.60
CA GLN A 127 21.07 -15.45 -10.50
C GLN A 127 21.89 -15.51 -11.77
N THR A 128 21.93 -14.42 -12.54
CA THR A 128 22.58 -14.35 -13.86
C THR A 128 24.09 -14.31 -13.79
N ASP A 129 24.68 -13.77 -12.71
CA ASP A 129 26.13 -13.86 -12.46
C ASP A 129 26.63 -15.30 -12.32
N GLY A 130 25.74 -16.24 -12.05
CA GLY A 130 26.01 -17.66 -11.93
C GLY A 130 26.00 -18.44 -13.24
N ALA A 131 26.17 -17.80 -14.38
CA ALA A 131 26.18 -18.45 -15.70
C ALA A 131 27.35 -19.42 -15.90
N LEU A 132 28.46 -19.22 -15.17
CA LEU A 132 29.63 -20.12 -15.15
C LEU A 132 29.59 -20.99 -13.91
N ARG A 133 29.97 -22.28 -14.05
CA ARG A 133 29.94 -23.27 -12.95
C ARG A 133 30.73 -22.83 -11.72
N GLU A 134 31.92 -22.29 -11.93
CA GLU A 134 32.82 -21.84 -10.84
C GLU A 134 32.18 -20.72 -10.02
N LYS A 135 31.51 -19.80 -10.67
CA LYS A 135 30.74 -18.73 -9.98
C LYS A 135 29.46 -19.28 -9.35
N ALA A 136 28.72 -20.12 -10.09
CA ALA A 136 27.48 -20.69 -9.60
C ALA A 136 27.65 -21.42 -8.26
N ILE A 137 28.71 -22.19 -8.09
CA ILE A 137 28.97 -22.95 -6.86
C ILE A 137 29.18 -22.03 -5.64
N THR A 138 29.68 -20.83 -5.82
CA THR A 138 30.01 -19.89 -4.73
C THR A 138 28.81 -18.99 -4.34
N MET A 139 27.73 -19.04 -5.09
CA MET A 139 26.53 -18.21 -4.85
C MET A 139 25.59 -18.88 -3.85
N PHE A 140 24.67 -18.11 -3.30
CA PHE A 140 23.63 -18.67 -2.43
C PHE A 140 22.67 -19.53 -3.22
N HIS A 141 22.38 -20.72 -2.70
CA HIS A 141 21.36 -21.64 -3.16
C HIS A 141 20.49 -22.03 -1.99
N GLY A 142 19.19 -22.02 -2.18
CA GLY A 142 18.27 -22.40 -1.13
C GLY A 142 17.04 -21.53 -1.07
N LEU A 143 16.50 -21.35 0.14
CA LEU A 143 15.26 -20.62 0.38
C LEU A 143 15.49 -19.50 1.38
N ASN A 144 14.96 -18.33 1.07
CA ASN A 144 14.75 -17.26 2.03
C ASN A 144 13.26 -17.19 2.30
N ILE A 145 12.87 -17.54 3.49
CA ILE A 145 11.48 -17.69 3.90
C ILE A 145 11.13 -16.55 4.83
N LYS A 146 10.11 -15.83 4.49
CA LYS A 146 9.50 -14.81 5.35
C LYS A 146 8.09 -15.28 5.69
N PHE A 147 7.69 -15.10 6.92
CA PHE A 147 6.36 -15.49 7.35
C PHE A 147 5.78 -14.49 8.34
N ARG A 148 4.46 -14.52 8.44
CA ARG A 148 3.70 -13.76 9.42
C ARG A 148 3.02 -14.73 10.36
N PRO A 149 2.91 -14.40 11.65
CA PRO A 149 2.11 -15.20 12.57
C PRO A 149 0.66 -15.21 12.11
N LYS A 150 -0.04 -16.30 12.37
CA LYS A 150 -1.47 -16.35 12.14
C LYS A 150 -2.14 -15.23 12.95
N GLN A 151 -3.00 -14.49 12.30
CA GLN A 151 -3.72 -13.42 12.97
C GLN A 151 -4.70 -13.99 14.00
N THR A 152 -4.69 -13.41 15.18
CA THR A 152 -5.55 -13.75 16.31
C THR A 152 -6.04 -12.49 17.01
N ALA A 153 -7.11 -12.60 17.77
CA ALA A 153 -7.62 -11.48 18.57
C ALA A 153 -6.57 -10.93 19.56
N GLU A 154 -5.68 -11.78 20.05
CA GLU A 154 -4.57 -11.40 20.94
C GLU A 154 -3.52 -10.61 20.17
N ASN A 155 -3.16 -11.06 18.95
CA ASN A 155 -2.22 -10.34 18.09
C ASN A 155 -2.77 -8.96 17.73
N ALA A 156 -4.05 -8.85 17.40
CA ALA A 156 -4.68 -7.57 17.10
C ALA A 156 -4.57 -6.57 18.27
N LYS A 157 -4.73 -7.03 19.52
CA LYS A 157 -4.51 -6.19 20.70
C LYS A 157 -3.07 -5.70 20.81
N VAL A 158 -2.10 -6.59 20.58
CA VAL A 158 -0.66 -6.23 20.59
C VAL A 158 -0.35 -5.23 19.49
N GLU A 159 -0.90 -5.41 18.30
CA GLU A 159 -0.70 -4.50 17.16
C GLU A 159 -1.31 -3.11 17.39
N VAL A 160 -2.48 -3.03 18.02
CA VAL A 160 -3.07 -1.75 18.44
C VAL A 160 -2.17 -1.01 19.43
N VAL A 161 -1.49 -1.73 20.33
CA VAL A 161 -0.51 -1.11 21.25
C VAL A 161 0.71 -0.65 20.47
N LYS A 162 1.30 -1.49 19.61
CA LYS A 162 2.44 -1.14 18.76
C LYS A 162 2.13 0.07 17.87
N LEU A 163 0.93 0.12 17.28
CA LEU A 163 0.45 1.27 16.51
C LEU A 163 0.47 2.55 17.34
N ALA A 164 -0.07 2.49 18.57
CA ALA A 164 -0.08 3.64 19.46
C ALA A 164 1.34 4.11 19.85
N ASP A 165 2.25 3.17 20.09
CA ASP A 165 3.65 3.47 20.40
C ASP A 165 4.36 4.14 19.21
N ILE A 166 4.14 3.68 17.98
CA ILE A 166 4.68 4.31 16.77
C ILE A 166 4.13 5.73 16.61
N VAL A 167 2.82 5.93 16.78
CA VAL A 167 2.21 7.26 16.69
C VAL A 167 2.75 8.19 17.77
N LYS A 168 2.94 7.69 18.99
CA LYS A 168 3.53 8.44 20.10
C LYS A 168 4.98 8.79 19.81
N ALA A 169 5.80 7.84 19.43
CA ALA A 169 7.22 8.04 19.12
C ALA A 169 7.44 8.92 17.88
N GLY A 170 6.59 8.75 16.87
CA GLY A 170 6.65 9.50 15.60
C GLY A 170 6.08 10.92 15.68
N SER A 171 5.41 11.30 16.77
CA SER A 171 4.87 12.65 16.95
C SER A 171 5.50 13.35 18.15
N THR A 172 6.04 14.54 17.92
CA THR A 172 6.50 15.42 18.98
C THR A 172 5.56 16.61 19.07
N VAL A 173 5.02 16.83 20.27
CA VAL A 173 4.25 18.03 20.56
C VAL A 173 5.23 19.08 21.05
N ILE A 174 5.48 20.10 20.24
CA ILE A 174 6.32 21.22 20.64
C ILE A 174 5.38 22.31 21.15
N PRO A 175 5.40 22.63 22.45
CA PRO A 175 4.75 23.84 22.93
C PRO A 175 5.53 25.02 22.34
N ILE A 176 4.93 25.67 21.34
CA ILE A 176 5.48 26.95 20.89
C ILE A 176 4.98 27.99 21.89
N ALA A 177 5.83 28.40 22.78
CA ALA A 177 5.64 29.66 23.51
C ALA A 177 5.64 30.75 22.42
N ILE A 178 4.46 31.21 22.05
CA ILE A 178 4.37 32.40 21.23
C ILE A 178 4.89 33.50 22.13
N GLY A 179 6.12 33.96 21.85
CA GLY A 179 6.70 35.10 22.52
C GLY A 179 5.75 36.26 22.37
N THR A 180 4.92 36.46 23.38
CA THR A 180 4.19 37.70 23.52
C THR A 180 5.17 38.71 24.08
N LYS A 181 5.56 39.66 23.22
CA LYS A 181 5.92 40.96 23.76
C LYS A 181 4.73 41.40 24.65
N PRO A 182 4.95 41.88 25.89
CA PRO A 182 3.87 42.35 26.72
C PRO A 182 3.02 43.34 25.93
N PRO A 183 1.71 43.40 26.14
CA PRO A 183 0.84 44.31 25.41
C PRO A 183 1.25 45.74 25.69
N THR A 184 2.07 46.26 24.80
CA THR A 184 2.13 47.71 24.65
C THR A 184 0.77 48.12 24.14
N VAL A 185 0.14 49.11 24.79
CA VAL A 185 -1.06 49.86 24.47
C VAL A 185 -1.67 49.52 23.09
N PRO A 186 -2.99 49.34 22.93
CA PRO A 186 -3.61 48.99 21.67
C PRO A 186 -3.16 49.96 20.59
N GLN A 187 -2.12 49.57 19.85
CA GLN A 187 -1.71 50.29 18.64
C GLN A 187 -2.77 50.03 17.61
N LYS A 188 -3.28 51.12 17.07
CA LYS A 188 -4.09 51.07 15.83
C LYS A 188 -3.39 50.16 14.84
N PRO A 189 -4.06 49.14 14.28
CA PRO A 189 -3.38 48.23 13.37
C PRO A 189 -2.67 49.05 12.30
N ASP A 190 -1.44 48.66 11.97
CA ASP A 190 -0.71 49.33 10.92
C ASP A 190 -1.50 49.19 9.57
N SER A 191 -1.21 50.05 8.62
CA SER A 191 -1.94 50.08 7.37
C SER A 191 -1.90 48.76 6.62
N ALA A 192 -0.83 47.96 6.81
CA ALA A 192 -0.65 46.65 6.20
C ALA A 192 -1.53 45.58 6.87
N THR A 193 -1.58 45.56 8.19
CA THR A 193 -2.46 44.65 8.96
C THR A 193 -3.93 44.93 8.66
N ALA A 194 -4.34 46.20 8.62
CA ALA A 194 -5.70 46.60 8.28
C ALA A 194 -6.08 46.24 6.84
N ALA A 195 -5.14 46.30 5.90
CA ALA A 195 -5.34 45.88 4.51
C ALA A 195 -5.53 44.34 4.42
N LEU A 196 -4.75 43.55 5.17
CA LEU A 196 -4.90 42.09 5.24
C LEU A 196 -6.23 41.68 5.89
N GLU A 197 -6.63 42.34 6.96
CA GLU A 197 -7.93 42.13 7.59
C GLU A 197 -9.08 42.37 6.60
N ARG A 198 -9.04 43.46 5.83
CA ARG A 198 -10.05 43.74 4.79
C ARG A 198 -10.04 42.68 3.68
N LEU A 199 -8.84 42.25 3.24
CA LEU A 199 -8.68 41.23 2.20
C LEU A 199 -9.28 39.90 2.60
N TYR A 200 -9.16 39.50 3.85
CA TYR A 200 -9.64 38.24 4.37
C TYR A 200 -11.03 38.32 5.05
N ALA A 201 -11.58 39.51 5.28
CA ALA A 201 -12.84 39.72 5.97
C ALA A 201 -14.02 38.97 5.33
N GLN A 202 -14.02 38.88 3.99
CA GLN A 202 -15.11 38.27 3.20
C GLN A 202 -14.86 36.80 2.87
N ARG A 203 -13.74 36.22 3.29
CA ARG A 203 -13.40 34.85 3.00
C ARG A 203 -14.10 33.87 3.97
N PRO A 204 -14.47 32.67 3.50
CA PRO A 204 -15.03 31.62 4.37
C PRO A 204 -14.10 31.36 5.57
N ARG A 205 -14.72 31.20 6.74
CA ARG A 205 -14.03 30.92 8.00
C ARG A 205 -14.60 29.67 8.66
N LYS A 206 -13.74 28.94 9.36
CA LYS A 206 -14.14 27.88 10.27
C LYS A 206 -13.33 27.94 11.55
N VAL A 207 -13.95 27.53 12.65
CA VAL A 207 -13.24 27.34 13.92
C VAL A 207 -13.00 25.86 14.13
N GLN A 208 -11.74 25.49 14.43
CA GLN A 208 -11.35 24.13 14.71
C GLN A 208 -10.30 24.14 15.82
N ASN A 209 -10.52 23.37 16.87
CA ASN A 209 -9.64 23.32 18.05
C ASN A 209 -9.32 24.71 18.63
N GLY A 210 -10.32 25.58 18.77
CA GLY A 210 -10.19 26.93 19.30
C GLY A 210 -9.48 27.94 18.40
N LYS A 211 -9.17 27.57 17.17
CA LYS A 211 -8.52 28.44 16.17
C LYS A 211 -9.43 28.76 15.01
N THR A 212 -9.32 29.99 14.53
CA THR A 212 -9.99 30.44 13.30
C THR A 212 -9.09 30.15 12.09
N TYR A 213 -9.64 29.47 11.12
CA TYR A 213 -9.03 29.22 9.80
C TYR A 213 -9.79 30.00 8.74
N VAL A 214 -9.07 30.57 7.81
CA VAL A 214 -9.59 31.28 6.65
C VAL A 214 -9.27 30.49 5.39
N LEU A 215 -10.23 30.35 4.49
CA LEU A 215 -10.01 29.72 3.19
C LEU A 215 -9.27 30.71 2.29
N VAL A 216 -8.01 30.42 2.02
CA VAL A 216 -7.12 31.27 1.20
C VAL A 216 -6.69 30.57 -0.07
N GLY A 217 -6.16 31.34 -0.99
CA GLY A 217 -5.84 30.91 -2.32
C GLY A 217 -7.03 31.11 -3.26
N ARG A 218 -6.77 30.94 -4.52
CA ARG A 218 -7.78 30.95 -5.56
C ARG A 218 -8.07 29.51 -5.98
N GLY A 219 -9.28 29.23 -6.35
CA GLY A 219 -9.62 28.11 -7.20
C GLY A 219 -9.44 28.53 -8.66
N GLY A 220 -9.35 27.54 -9.54
CA GLY A 220 -9.36 27.76 -10.97
C GLY A 220 -8.14 27.20 -11.67
N ILE A 221 -8.18 27.29 -12.99
CA ILE A 221 -7.19 26.73 -13.90
C ILE A 221 -6.59 27.86 -14.71
N VAL A 222 -5.30 27.79 -14.96
CA VAL A 222 -4.60 28.78 -15.79
C VAL A 222 -3.62 28.05 -16.70
N SER A 223 -3.57 28.42 -17.97
CA SER A 223 -2.52 27.96 -18.88
C SER A 223 -1.14 28.46 -18.43
N VAL A 224 -0.15 27.58 -18.49
CA VAL A 224 1.26 27.92 -18.18
C VAL A 224 1.87 28.78 -19.28
N ASP A 225 1.24 28.78 -20.45
CA ASP A 225 1.69 29.58 -21.61
C ASP A 225 1.50 31.09 -21.40
N TYR A 226 0.78 31.50 -20.37
CA TYR A 226 0.64 32.89 -19.97
C TYR A 226 1.58 33.23 -18.83
N ASP A 227 2.32 34.33 -18.96
CA ASP A 227 3.15 34.90 -17.90
C ASP A 227 2.26 35.30 -16.71
N LEU A 228 2.28 34.47 -15.66
CA LEU A 228 1.54 34.78 -14.45
C LEU A 228 2.30 35.80 -13.61
N PRO A 229 1.61 36.80 -13.04
CA PRO A 229 2.25 37.74 -12.13
C PRO A 229 2.90 36.93 -10.97
N LYS A 230 4.19 37.16 -10.81
CA LYS A 230 4.98 36.58 -9.73
C LYS A 230 4.40 37.06 -8.40
N LYS A 231 3.78 36.17 -7.63
CA LYS A 231 3.36 36.26 -6.22
C LYS A 231 1.86 36.36 -5.93
N ALA A 232 1.34 35.19 -5.58
CA ALA A 232 0.51 35.12 -4.37
C ALA A 232 1.19 34.08 -3.47
N PRO A 233 1.81 34.48 -2.34
CA PRO A 233 2.63 33.59 -1.51
C PRO A 233 1.86 32.43 -0.88
N LEU A 234 0.55 32.39 -1.05
CA LEU A 234 -0.35 31.40 -0.46
C LEU A 234 -1.06 30.49 -1.51
N ASP A 235 -0.79 30.71 -2.82
CA ASP A 235 -1.37 29.86 -3.85
C ASP A 235 -0.73 28.46 -3.83
N SER A 236 -1.55 27.45 -3.78
CA SER A 236 -1.16 26.05 -3.98
C SER A 236 -1.69 25.59 -5.33
N PHE A 237 -0.86 24.91 -6.12
CA PHE A 237 -1.23 24.44 -7.45
C PHE A 237 -0.52 23.17 -7.85
N ILE A 238 -1.13 22.46 -8.78
CA ILE A 238 -0.55 21.31 -9.49
C ILE A 238 -0.33 21.74 -10.94
N THR A 239 0.78 21.34 -11.55
CA THR A 239 1.06 21.62 -12.96
C THR A 239 1.08 20.30 -13.75
N MET A 240 0.26 20.21 -14.81
CA MET A 240 0.18 19.02 -15.66
C MET A 240 -0.39 19.36 -17.05
N GLU A 241 -0.40 18.38 -17.94
CA GLU A 241 -1.07 18.50 -19.22
C GLU A 241 -2.60 18.51 -19.05
N PRO A 242 -3.36 19.28 -19.86
CA PRO A 242 -4.82 19.36 -19.75
C PRO A 242 -5.50 17.99 -19.86
N LYS A 243 -4.97 17.11 -20.73
CA LYS A 243 -5.51 15.78 -20.93
C LYS A 243 -5.34 14.90 -19.70
N ASP A 244 -4.17 14.98 -19.07
CA ASP A 244 -3.88 14.25 -17.84
C ASP A 244 -4.74 14.74 -16.69
N ALA A 245 -4.95 16.05 -16.59
CA ALA A 245 -5.83 16.65 -15.60
C ALA A 245 -7.29 16.18 -15.74
N LEU A 246 -7.77 15.99 -16.96
CA LEU A 246 -9.11 15.43 -17.20
C LEU A 246 -9.16 13.94 -16.82
N ASP A 247 -8.16 13.17 -17.23
CA ASP A 247 -8.10 11.73 -16.98
C ASP A 247 -7.96 11.42 -15.48
N GLU A 248 -7.28 12.31 -14.74
CA GLU A 248 -7.17 12.26 -13.28
C GLU A 248 -8.40 12.83 -12.54
N GLY A 249 -9.39 13.33 -13.25
CA GLY A 249 -10.58 13.93 -12.67
C GLY A 249 -10.35 15.23 -11.89
N LEU A 250 -9.24 15.91 -12.17
CA LEU A 250 -8.89 17.20 -11.55
C LEU A 250 -9.56 18.38 -12.25
N ILE A 251 -10.01 18.19 -13.47
CA ILE A 251 -10.80 19.13 -14.26
C ILE A 251 -11.97 18.39 -14.94
N ASN A 252 -13.03 19.13 -15.22
CA ASN A 252 -14.18 18.58 -15.93
C ASN A 252 -14.05 18.77 -17.46
N LYS A 253 -14.99 18.18 -18.23
CA LYS A 253 -14.98 18.23 -19.69
C LYS A 253 -15.08 19.66 -20.26
N SER A 254 -15.76 20.58 -19.57
CA SER A 254 -15.89 21.96 -20.01
C SER A 254 -14.56 22.71 -19.86
N GLU A 255 -13.92 22.56 -18.70
CA GLU A 255 -12.58 23.10 -18.43
C GLU A 255 -11.54 22.51 -19.38
N TYR A 256 -11.61 21.20 -19.65
CA TYR A 256 -10.73 20.60 -20.65
C TYR A 256 -10.90 21.22 -22.04
N LYS A 257 -12.13 21.51 -22.49
CA LYS A 257 -12.35 22.18 -23.78
C LYS A 257 -11.68 23.55 -23.85
N GLU A 258 -11.69 24.27 -22.75
CA GLU A 258 -11.09 25.61 -22.64
C GLU A 258 -9.56 25.54 -22.76
N PHE A 259 -8.94 24.57 -22.10
CA PHE A 259 -7.47 24.50 -21.97
C PHE A 259 -6.79 23.43 -22.85
N LYS A 260 -7.51 22.68 -23.68
CA LYS A 260 -6.98 21.57 -24.47
C LYS A 260 -5.81 21.91 -25.42
N THR A 261 -5.64 23.16 -25.76
CA THR A 261 -4.55 23.67 -26.65
C THR A 261 -3.33 24.17 -25.85
N SER A 262 -3.45 24.25 -24.53
CA SER A 262 -2.33 24.67 -23.67
C SER A 262 -1.34 23.50 -23.52
N THR A 263 -0.05 23.81 -23.53
CA THR A 263 1.01 22.83 -23.31
C THR A 263 0.90 22.21 -21.91
N LYS A 264 0.69 23.06 -20.91
CA LYS A 264 0.43 22.67 -19.51
C LYS A 264 -0.55 23.65 -18.89
N ILE A 265 -1.23 23.17 -17.83
CA ILE A 265 -2.10 23.99 -17.00
C ILE A 265 -1.63 23.96 -15.55
N ARG A 266 -1.91 25.02 -14.83
CA ARG A 266 -1.83 25.07 -13.36
C ARG A 266 -3.23 25.07 -12.81
N ILE A 267 -3.53 24.07 -11.98
CA ILE A 267 -4.77 23.92 -11.26
C ILE A 267 -4.53 24.44 -9.86
N TYR A 268 -5.18 25.56 -9.53
CA TYR A 268 -5.09 26.20 -8.21
C TYR A 268 -6.18 25.66 -7.32
N TYR A 269 -5.84 25.40 -6.07
CA TYR A 269 -6.80 24.95 -5.06
C TYR A 269 -6.70 25.81 -3.80
N PRO A 270 -7.87 26.21 -3.23
CA PRO A 270 -7.89 26.94 -1.98
C PRO A 270 -7.49 26.02 -0.82
N ARG A 271 -6.87 26.60 0.21
CA ARG A 271 -6.50 25.90 1.44
C ARG A 271 -6.92 26.67 2.67
N TRP A 272 -7.18 25.94 3.75
CA TRP A 272 -7.43 26.54 5.04
C TRP A 272 -6.11 26.91 5.70
N VAL A 273 -5.95 28.19 6.04
CA VAL A 273 -4.78 28.71 6.76
C VAL A 273 -5.25 29.36 8.04
N SER A 274 -4.52 29.15 9.12
CA SER A 274 -4.82 29.80 10.39
C SER A 274 -4.79 31.32 10.25
N GLU A 275 -5.78 32.00 10.79
CA GLU A 275 -5.88 33.45 10.76
C GLU A 275 -4.64 34.14 11.35
N ASP A 276 -4.00 33.51 12.34
CA ASP A 276 -2.79 33.99 12.99
C ASP A 276 -1.59 34.09 12.02
N ILE A 277 -1.56 33.22 10.99
CA ILE A 277 -0.52 33.23 9.95
C ILE A 277 -0.80 34.33 8.93
N LEU A 278 -2.08 34.59 8.66
CA LEU A 278 -2.50 35.55 7.65
C LEU A 278 -2.45 36.99 8.16
N ILE A 279 -2.65 37.19 9.45
CA ILE A 279 -2.68 38.49 10.11
C ILE A 279 -1.75 38.43 11.34
N PRO A 280 -0.44 38.48 11.15
CA PRO A 280 0.55 38.16 12.18
C PRO A 280 0.55 39.10 13.39
N ASN A 281 -0.02 40.29 13.27
CA ASN A 281 -0.05 41.29 14.36
C ASN A 281 -1.42 41.43 15.01
N LYS A 282 -2.36 40.52 14.72
CA LYS A 282 -3.65 40.52 15.41
C LYS A 282 -3.45 40.10 16.88
N PRO A 283 -3.86 40.89 17.85
CA PRO A 283 -3.71 40.50 19.26
C PRO A 283 -4.56 39.26 19.53
N VAL A 284 -3.91 38.15 19.74
CA VAL A 284 -4.54 36.87 20.07
C VAL A 284 -4.43 36.65 21.58
N PRO A 285 -5.51 36.22 22.25
CA PRO A 285 -5.39 35.71 23.64
C PRO A 285 -4.36 34.58 23.64
N VAL A 286 -3.43 34.63 24.57
CA VAL A 286 -2.35 33.64 24.73
C VAL A 286 -2.96 32.27 24.96
N GLN A 287 -3.07 31.47 23.90
CA GLN A 287 -3.27 30.03 24.01
C GLN A 287 -1.96 29.35 23.56
N GLU A 288 -1.43 28.50 24.41
CA GLU A 288 -0.29 27.66 24.04
C GLU A 288 -0.62 26.86 22.80
N LYS A 289 0.07 27.17 21.70
CA LYS A 289 -0.11 26.46 20.46
C LYS A 289 0.76 25.22 20.48
N GLN A 290 0.13 24.06 20.52
CA GLN A 290 0.84 22.81 20.33
C GLN A 290 0.96 22.53 18.84
N VAL A 291 2.18 22.57 18.30
CA VAL A 291 2.46 22.12 16.94
C VAL A 291 2.92 20.67 17.00
N VAL A 292 2.20 19.80 16.32
CA VAL A 292 2.61 18.42 16.16
C VAL A 292 3.59 18.34 15.00
N THR A 293 4.80 17.89 15.28
CA THR A 293 5.81 17.59 14.26
C THR A 293 5.98 16.08 14.15
N ILE A 294 6.28 15.60 12.94
CA ILE A 294 6.55 14.18 12.69
C ILE A 294 8.05 13.94 12.74
N ASN A 295 8.46 13.00 13.58
CA ASN A 295 9.82 12.50 13.65
C ASN A 295 9.93 11.21 12.82
N THR A 296 10.32 11.33 11.55
CA THR A 296 10.42 10.22 10.61
C THR A 296 11.48 9.18 11.02
N SER A 297 12.50 9.55 11.79
CA SER A 297 13.53 8.59 12.24
C SER A 297 13.00 7.56 13.26
N LYS A 298 11.82 7.80 13.83
CA LYS A 298 11.16 6.90 14.79
C LYS A 298 10.03 6.08 14.15
N ILE A 299 9.89 6.16 12.82
CA ILE A 299 8.85 5.46 12.07
C ILE A 299 9.53 4.38 11.22
N PRO A 300 9.09 3.11 11.29
CA PRO A 300 9.74 2.01 10.56
C PRO A 300 9.71 2.14 9.03
N ASP A 301 8.75 2.90 8.52
CA ASP A 301 8.51 3.15 7.10
C ASP A 301 7.85 4.53 6.96
N THR A 302 7.98 5.19 5.82
CA THR A 302 7.41 6.53 5.58
C THR A 302 6.60 6.62 4.29
N SER A 303 6.28 5.49 3.66
CA SER A 303 5.63 5.44 2.34
C SER A 303 4.30 6.21 2.31
N ILE A 304 3.39 5.98 3.25
CA ILE A 304 2.10 6.67 3.29
C ILE A 304 2.28 8.18 3.50
N LEU A 305 3.13 8.57 4.45
CA LEU A 305 3.40 9.99 4.71
C LEU A 305 3.96 10.68 3.46
N THR A 306 4.91 10.04 2.79
CA THR A 306 5.55 10.55 1.58
C THR A 306 4.53 10.72 0.45
N ILE A 307 3.72 9.70 0.19
CA ILE A 307 2.74 9.70 -0.89
C ILE A 307 1.63 10.73 -0.61
N LEU A 308 0.99 10.70 0.55
CA LEU A 308 -0.11 11.61 0.86
C LEU A 308 0.33 13.08 0.92
N ASN A 309 1.55 13.35 1.38
CA ASN A 309 2.11 14.71 1.37
C ASN A 309 2.50 15.18 -0.03
N ARG A 310 2.87 14.27 -0.94
CA ARG A 310 3.21 14.57 -2.34
C ARG A 310 1.96 14.81 -3.17
N THR A 311 0.96 13.96 -3.06
CA THR A 311 -0.23 13.98 -3.92
C THR A 311 -1.26 15.03 -3.53
N LYS A 312 -1.44 15.28 -2.24
CA LYS A 312 -2.36 16.31 -1.69
C LYS A 312 -3.77 16.29 -2.28
N TRP A 313 -4.29 15.10 -2.52
CA TRP A 313 -5.65 14.93 -3.06
C TRP A 313 -6.71 15.64 -2.22
N LEU A 314 -7.80 16.05 -2.87
CA LEU A 314 -8.93 16.72 -2.24
C LEU A 314 -10.19 15.88 -2.43
N ASN A 315 -11.19 16.10 -1.58
CA ASN A 315 -12.51 15.46 -1.65
C ASN A 315 -12.47 13.94 -1.85
N THR A 316 -11.61 13.26 -1.11
CA THR A 316 -11.41 11.81 -1.23
C THR A 316 -11.96 11.03 -0.04
N THR A 317 -12.30 9.78 -0.29
CA THR A 317 -12.50 8.76 0.76
C THR A 317 -11.23 7.94 0.89
N ILE A 318 -10.72 7.79 2.12
CA ILE A 318 -9.62 6.88 2.42
C ILE A 318 -10.21 5.52 2.79
N VAL A 319 -9.81 4.49 2.06
CA VAL A 319 -10.15 3.08 2.31
C VAL A 319 -8.86 2.38 2.72
N GLY A 320 -8.75 2.02 3.99
CA GLY A 320 -7.51 1.50 4.58
C GLY A 320 -7.65 0.05 5.00
N ASP A 321 -6.73 -0.78 4.53
CA ASP A 321 -6.47 -2.09 5.09
C ASP A 321 -5.87 -1.93 6.49
N VAL A 322 -6.46 -2.60 7.49
CA VAL A 322 -5.96 -2.64 8.87
C VAL A 322 -5.73 -4.07 9.37
N THR A 323 -5.61 -5.01 8.44
CA THR A 323 -5.18 -6.37 8.76
C THR A 323 -3.77 -6.36 9.35
N GLY A 324 -3.41 -7.41 10.08
CA GLY A 324 -2.28 -7.44 11.01
C GLY A 324 -0.96 -6.83 10.54
N SER A 325 -0.57 -7.06 9.30
CA SER A 325 0.68 -6.50 8.75
C SER A 325 0.68 -4.98 8.59
N MET A 326 -0.51 -4.38 8.56
CA MET A 326 -0.69 -2.97 8.23
C MET A 326 -0.50 -2.00 9.40
N TYR A 327 -0.39 -2.46 10.65
CA TYR A 327 -0.33 -1.56 11.83
C TYR A 327 0.74 -0.46 11.72
N LYS A 328 1.92 -0.77 11.17
CA LYS A 328 3.01 0.20 10.97
C LYS A 328 2.68 1.25 9.91
N TYR A 329 1.94 0.87 8.88
CA TYR A 329 1.47 1.77 7.83
C TYR A 329 0.26 2.59 8.30
N THR A 330 -0.66 1.94 9.00
CA THR A 330 -1.80 2.61 9.63
C THR A 330 -1.35 3.68 10.63
N ALA A 331 -0.25 3.45 11.35
CA ALA A 331 0.36 4.46 12.22
C ALA A 331 0.81 5.71 11.44
N GLN A 332 1.35 5.55 10.23
CA GLN A 332 1.71 6.69 9.37
C GLN A 332 0.48 7.47 8.92
N LEU A 333 -0.61 6.77 8.54
CA LEU A 333 -1.88 7.43 8.21
C LEU A 333 -2.39 8.25 9.40
N LEU A 334 -2.36 7.71 10.61
CA LEU A 334 -2.74 8.44 11.81
C LEU A 334 -1.84 9.66 12.08
N LEU A 335 -0.53 9.55 11.86
CA LEU A 335 0.39 10.68 11.94
C LEU A 335 0.08 11.74 10.90
N TRP A 336 -0.23 11.33 9.66
CA TRP A 336 -0.64 12.25 8.61
C TRP A 336 -1.95 12.98 8.98
N VAL A 337 -2.97 12.26 9.44
CA VAL A 337 -4.23 12.85 9.91
C VAL A 337 -4.01 13.81 11.08
N LYS A 338 -3.07 13.50 11.97
CA LYS A 338 -2.74 14.35 13.15
C LYS A 338 -2.13 15.69 12.75
N THR A 339 -1.42 15.74 11.64
CA THR A 339 -0.74 16.94 11.13
C THR A 339 -1.52 17.68 10.04
N ASN A 340 -2.52 17.04 9.44
CA ASN A 340 -3.33 17.61 8.38
C ASN A 340 -4.77 17.84 8.82
N PRO A 341 -5.37 19.01 8.56
CA PRO A 341 -6.76 19.28 8.93
C PRO A 341 -7.73 18.32 8.21
N ILE A 342 -8.56 17.64 8.97
CA ILE A 342 -9.64 16.80 8.42
C ILE A 342 -10.66 17.68 7.71
N GLY A 343 -11.19 17.19 6.59
CA GLY A 343 -12.24 17.84 5.81
C GLY A 343 -11.75 18.61 4.59
N ILE A 344 -10.44 18.69 4.36
CA ILE A 344 -9.87 19.25 3.13
C ILE A 344 -9.47 18.14 2.16
N GLN A 345 -8.50 17.32 2.54
CA GLN A 345 -8.03 16.22 1.71
C GLN A 345 -8.91 14.99 1.87
N ALA A 346 -9.22 14.60 3.11
CA ALA A 346 -10.12 13.52 3.43
C ALA A 346 -11.03 13.90 4.60
N LYS A 347 -12.28 13.51 4.50
CA LYS A 347 -13.27 13.57 5.57
C LYS A 347 -13.86 12.20 5.85
N ASN A 348 -13.93 11.37 4.82
CA ASN A 348 -14.53 10.07 4.84
C ASN A 348 -13.43 9.01 4.98
N PHE A 349 -13.59 8.14 5.94
CA PHE A 349 -12.65 7.07 6.26
C PHE A 349 -13.41 5.76 6.34
N GLU A 350 -12.84 4.76 5.75
CA GLU A 350 -13.26 3.37 5.85
C GLU A 350 -12.05 2.50 6.14
N PHE A 351 -12.21 1.54 7.04
CA PHE A 351 -11.18 0.56 7.36
C PHE A 351 -11.77 -0.85 7.32
N PHE A 352 -11.00 -1.78 6.83
CA PHE A 352 -11.42 -3.17 6.74
C PHE A 352 -10.36 -4.11 7.33
N ASN A 353 -10.84 -5.24 7.89
CA ASN A 353 -10.05 -6.23 8.60
C ASN A 353 -10.29 -7.66 8.09
N ASP A 354 -10.83 -7.80 6.89
CA ASP A 354 -11.10 -9.06 6.19
C ASP A 354 -12.03 -10.03 6.97
N GLY A 355 -13.20 -9.52 7.40
CA GLY A 355 -14.28 -10.37 7.90
C GLY A 355 -14.31 -10.57 9.40
N ASP A 356 -13.73 -9.65 10.17
CA ASP A 356 -13.66 -9.75 11.63
C ASP A 356 -12.91 -11.03 12.07
N ASN A 357 -13.55 -11.89 12.85
CA ASN A 357 -13.03 -13.20 13.26
C ASN A 357 -13.75 -14.37 12.55
N MET A 358 -14.34 -14.10 11.37
CA MET A 358 -15.02 -15.15 10.59
C MET A 358 -13.99 -16.19 10.13
N PRO A 359 -14.25 -17.50 10.27
CA PRO A 359 -13.41 -18.54 9.70
C PRO A 359 -13.25 -18.36 8.18
N ASP A 360 -12.06 -18.65 7.65
CA ASP A 360 -11.75 -18.42 6.23
C ASP A 360 -12.66 -19.23 5.30
N GLU A 361 -13.06 -20.43 5.72
CA GLU A 361 -14.00 -21.31 4.99
C GLU A 361 -15.43 -20.75 4.90
N ASP A 362 -15.80 -19.85 5.78
CA ASP A 362 -17.13 -19.23 5.83
C ASP A 362 -17.18 -17.90 5.07
N LYS A 363 -16.03 -17.32 4.74
CA LYS A 363 -15.94 -16.07 4.00
C LYS A 363 -16.42 -16.23 2.55
N LYS A 364 -17.32 -15.36 2.12
CA LYS A 364 -17.88 -15.37 0.76
C LYS A 364 -17.57 -14.06 0.05
N THR A 365 -17.08 -14.15 -1.18
CA THR A 365 -16.84 -12.98 -2.03
C THR A 365 -18.07 -12.07 -2.11
N GLY A 366 -17.91 -10.80 -1.78
CA GLY A 366 -18.97 -9.79 -1.75
C GLY A 366 -19.81 -9.76 -0.45
N SER A 367 -19.48 -10.61 0.51
CA SER A 367 -20.10 -10.62 1.84
C SER A 367 -19.13 -11.10 2.94
N THR A 368 -17.84 -10.86 2.75
CA THR A 368 -16.81 -11.14 3.75
C THR A 368 -17.02 -10.29 5.00
N GLY A 369 -17.35 -9.00 4.86
CA GLY A 369 -17.58 -8.11 5.99
C GLY A 369 -16.30 -7.57 6.62
N GLY A 370 -16.36 -7.21 7.91
CA GLY A 370 -15.24 -6.59 8.60
C GLY A 370 -14.91 -5.18 8.13
N ILE A 371 -15.88 -4.44 7.59
CA ILE A 371 -15.70 -3.13 6.94
C ILE A 371 -16.47 -2.08 7.73
N TYR A 372 -15.77 -1.04 8.19
CA TYR A 372 -16.31 0.02 9.06
C TYR A 372 -15.94 1.39 8.54
N TYR A 373 -16.92 2.29 8.45
CA TYR A 373 -16.73 3.60 7.86
C TYR A 373 -17.41 4.71 8.67
N LYS A 374 -16.85 5.92 8.55
CA LYS A 374 -17.37 7.12 9.20
C LYS A 374 -16.87 8.38 8.48
N SER A 375 -17.74 9.42 8.39
CA SER A 375 -17.27 10.78 8.17
C SER A 375 -16.72 11.34 9.48
N CYS A 376 -15.44 11.63 9.52
CA CYS A 376 -14.73 12.10 10.71
C CYS A 376 -14.48 13.61 10.64
N ASN A 377 -14.51 14.26 11.80
CA ASN A 377 -14.21 15.68 11.95
C ASN A 377 -12.95 15.92 12.81
N THR A 378 -12.51 14.93 13.55
CA THR A 378 -11.37 15.03 14.47
C THR A 378 -10.42 13.83 14.29
N TYR A 379 -9.14 14.05 14.65
CA TYR A 379 -8.16 12.97 14.71
C TYR A 379 -8.64 11.81 15.60
N ALA A 380 -9.22 12.13 16.76
CA ALA A 380 -9.69 11.11 17.71
C ALA A 380 -10.78 10.20 17.10
N GLU A 381 -11.64 10.73 16.22
CA GLU A 381 -12.64 9.91 15.54
C GLU A 381 -12.01 8.93 14.55
N VAL A 382 -10.97 9.36 13.81
CA VAL A 382 -10.24 8.48 12.89
C VAL A 382 -9.47 7.41 13.67
N GLU A 383 -8.74 7.81 14.72
CA GLU A 383 -8.01 6.87 15.59
C GLU A 383 -8.95 5.83 16.21
N ASN A 384 -10.11 6.25 16.71
CA ASN A 384 -11.10 5.33 17.29
C ASN A 384 -11.67 4.38 16.25
N LEU A 385 -11.93 4.85 15.02
CA LEU A 385 -12.41 4.00 13.93
C LEU A 385 -11.36 2.94 13.57
N VAL A 386 -10.10 3.32 13.40
CA VAL A 386 -8.98 2.40 13.17
C VAL A 386 -8.91 1.34 14.26
N ARG A 387 -8.77 1.77 15.52
CA ARG A 387 -8.60 0.88 16.67
C ARG A 387 -9.79 -0.08 16.83
N SER A 388 -11.02 0.43 16.68
CA SER A 388 -12.22 -0.40 16.80
C SER A 388 -12.29 -1.44 15.69
N THR A 389 -11.89 -1.09 14.44
CA THR A 389 -11.85 -2.02 13.32
C THR A 389 -10.80 -3.12 13.56
N MET A 390 -9.59 -2.75 13.97
CA MET A 390 -8.53 -3.71 14.31
C MET A 390 -8.93 -4.68 15.43
N LEU A 391 -9.64 -4.18 16.46
CA LEU A 391 -10.04 -5.00 17.62
C LEU A 391 -11.23 -5.93 17.34
N LYS A 392 -11.99 -5.72 16.27
CA LYS A 392 -13.11 -6.60 15.89
C LYS A 392 -12.64 -7.86 15.18
N GLY A 393 -11.49 -7.81 14.55
CA GLY A 393 -10.90 -8.94 13.88
C GLY A 393 -9.56 -8.61 13.29
N SER A 394 -8.83 -9.63 12.94
CA SER A 394 -7.45 -9.52 12.46
C SER A 394 -7.25 -10.05 11.04
N GLY A 395 -8.33 -10.35 10.33
CA GLY A 395 -8.28 -11.07 9.06
C GLY A 395 -8.14 -12.58 9.31
N GLY A 396 -7.52 -13.30 8.41
CA GLY A 396 -7.31 -14.73 8.52
C GLY A 396 -6.41 -15.23 7.42
N ASP A 397 -6.91 -15.26 6.22
CA ASP A 397 -6.18 -15.64 5.02
C ASP A 397 -5.48 -14.43 4.38
N CYS A 398 -4.42 -14.72 3.60
CA CYS A 398 -3.58 -13.71 2.96
C CYS A 398 -4.32 -12.85 1.92
N PRO A 399 -5.23 -13.37 1.06
CA PRO A 399 -6.01 -12.52 0.16
C PRO A 399 -7.03 -11.68 0.94
N GLU A 400 -7.13 -10.40 0.56
CA GLU A 400 -7.94 -9.42 1.27
C GLU A 400 -9.18 -9.00 0.46
N ASN A 401 -10.27 -8.59 1.15
CA ASN A 401 -11.54 -8.17 0.54
C ASN A 401 -11.56 -6.70 0.10
N ASN A 402 -10.54 -6.30 -0.64
CA ASN A 402 -10.32 -4.90 -1.05
C ASN A 402 -11.49 -4.32 -1.86
N ILE A 403 -12.06 -5.10 -2.80
CA ILE A 403 -13.10 -4.58 -3.70
C ILE A 403 -14.43 -4.42 -2.97
N GLU A 404 -14.75 -5.34 -2.07
CA GLU A 404 -15.95 -5.21 -1.21
C GLU A 404 -15.89 -3.94 -0.38
N ALA A 405 -14.71 -3.62 0.19
CA ALA A 405 -14.49 -2.37 0.92
C ALA A 405 -14.69 -1.16 0.00
N LEU A 406 -14.06 -1.12 -1.17
CA LEU A 406 -14.22 -0.03 -2.12
C LEU A 406 -15.68 0.19 -2.55
N LEU A 407 -16.43 -0.89 -2.83
CA LEU A 407 -17.85 -0.81 -3.20
C LEU A 407 -18.71 -0.26 -2.05
N LYS A 408 -18.38 -0.64 -0.82
CA LYS A 408 -19.07 -0.15 0.36
C LYS A 408 -18.80 1.33 0.59
N ALA A 409 -17.55 1.77 0.38
CA ALA A 409 -17.15 3.17 0.44
C ALA A 409 -17.87 4.02 -0.63
N GLU A 410 -17.98 3.54 -1.88
CA GLU A 410 -18.74 4.23 -2.95
C GLU A 410 -20.21 4.45 -2.55
N LYS A 411 -20.81 3.43 -1.97
CA LYS A 411 -22.20 3.50 -1.52
C LYS A 411 -22.37 4.43 -0.33
N ALA A 412 -21.43 4.40 0.64
CA ALA A 412 -21.49 5.20 1.85
C ALA A 412 -21.20 6.69 1.59
N PHE A 413 -20.31 6.98 0.63
CA PHE A 413 -19.81 8.31 0.34
C PHE A 413 -19.94 8.67 -1.15
N PRO A 414 -21.17 8.79 -1.67
CA PRO A 414 -21.40 8.97 -3.11
C PRO A 414 -20.87 10.29 -3.67
N THR A 415 -20.64 11.29 -2.84
CA THR A 415 -20.20 12.64 -3.25
C THR A 415 -18.69 12.82 -3.39
N THR A 416 -17.90 11.82 -3.06
CA THR A 416 -16.44 11.86 -3.27
C THR A 416 -16.07 11.57 -4.73
N ASP A 417 -15.05 12.24 -5.24
CA ASP A 417 -14.68 12.16 -6.65
C ASP A 417 -13.97 10.83 -6.98
N PHE A 418 -13.18 10.33 -6.04
CA PHE A 418 -12.41 9.09 -6.15
C PHE A 418 -12.12 8.51 -4.77
N GLN A 419 -11.61 7.30 -4.74
CA GLN A 419 -11.19 6.62 -3.52
C GLN A 419 -9.67 6.49 -3.47
N VAL A 420 -9.10 6.62 -2.27
CA VAL A 420 -7.69 6.31 -2.00
C VAL A 420 -7.65 5.01 -1.20
N MET A 421 -7.25 3.93 -1.86
CA MET A 421 -7.03 2.64 -1.21
C MET A 421 -5.59 2.59 -0.67
N ILE A 422 -5.44 2.23 0.60
CA ILE A 422 -4.16 1.99 1.26
C ILE A 422 -4.09 0.52 1.59
N ALA A 423 -3.21 -0.22 0.95
CA ALA A 423 -3.09 -1.66 1.12
C ALA A 423 -1.64 -2.12 1.00
N ASP A 424 -1.33 -3.28 1.56
CA ASP A 424 -0.01 -3.85 1.44
C ASP A 424 0.20 -4.50 0.05
N ASN A 425 1.46 -4.58 -0.35
CA ASN A 425 1.84 -5.15 -1.64
C ASN A 425 1.87 -6.70 -1.65
N TRP A 426 1.64 -7.32 -0.53
CA TRP A 426 1.89 -8.74 -0.34
C TRP A 426 0.68 -9.61 -0.68
N ALA A 427 -0.51 -9.11 -0.36
CA ALA A 427 -1.73 -9.87 -0.53
C ALA A 427 -2.33 -9.67 -1.94
N PRO A 428 -2.75 -10.74 -2.63
CA PRO A 428 -3.59 -10.60 -3.80
C PRO A 428 -4.99 -10.12 -3.40
N ILE A 429 -5.69 -9.49 -4.32
CA ILE A 429 -7.09 -9.12 -4.13
C ILE A 429 -7.95 -10.40 -4.17
N LYS A 430 -8.66 -10.71 -3.07
CA LYS A 430 -9.53 -11.88 -2.95
C LYS A 430 -10.73 -11.83 -3.90
N ASP A 431 -11.34 -10.68 -3.98
CA ASP A 431 -12.66 -10.44 -4.55
C ASP A 431 -12.60 -9.74 -5.93
N LYS A 432 -11.55 -10.03 -6.72
CA LYS A 432 -11.35 -9.49 -8.09
C LYS A 432 -12.57 -9.62 -9.00
N ALA A 433 -13.39 -10.63 -8.82
CA ALA A 433 -14.61 -10.81 -9.61
C ALA A 433 -15.59 -9.61 -9.51
N LEU A 434 -15.43 -8.78 -8.47
CA LEU A 434 -16.31 -7.64 -8.21
C LEU A 434 -15.79 -6.32 -8.81
N TRP A 435 -14.53 -6.21 -9.23
CA TRP A 435 -13.89 -4.94 -9.60
C TRP A 435 -14.54 -4.18 -10.75
N LEU A 436 -15.25 -4.89 -11.67
CA LEU A 436 -16.01 -4.24 -12.74
C LEU A 436 -17.26 -3.50 -12.24
N GLN A 437 -17.65 -3.68 -10.98
CA GLN A 437 -18.78 -2.96 -10.37
C GLN A 437 -18.36 -1.59 -9.84
N LEU A 438 -17.07 -1.33 -9.68
CA LEU A 438 -16.55 -0.04 -9.25
C LEU A 438 -16.79 1.02 -10.33
N THR A 439 -17.31 2.16 -9.92
CA THR A 439 -17.66 3.27 -10.82
C THR A 439 -16.75 4.47 -10.66
N LYS A 440 -16.07 4.58 -9.51
CA LYS A 440 -15.15 5.68 -9.21
C LYS A 440 -13.69 5.29 -9.44
N PRO A 441 -12.83 6.23 -9.84
CA PRO A 441 -11.40 6.00 -9.89
C PRO A 441 -10.84 5.57 -8.53
N VAL A 442 -9.97 4.56 -8.53
CA VAL A 442 -9.26 4.11 -7.33
C VAL A 442 -7.78 4.46 -7.45
N ARG A 443 -7.28 5.26 -6.51
CA ARG A 443 -5.87 5.62 -6.37
C ARG A 443 -5.26 4.77 -5.27
N ILE A 444 -4.27 3.97 -5.61
CA ILE A 444 -3.78 2.92 -4.74
C ILE A 444 -2.44 3.32 -4.16
N VAL A 445 -2.40 3.51 -2.85
CA VAL A 445 -1.17 3.70 -2.06
C VAL A 445 -0.66 2.33 -1.67
N VAL A 446 0.42 1.88 -2.29
CA VAL A 446 0.96 0.55 -2.10
C VAL A 446 2.04 0.56 -1.02
N CYS A 447 1.80 -0.16 0.06
CA CYS A 447 2.70 -0.29 1.19
C CYS A 447 3.62 -1.51 1.01
N GLY A 448 4.92 -1.34 1.28
CA GLY A 448 5.88 -2.45 1.22
C GLY A 448 6.23 -2.93 -0.19
N ALA A 449 5.92 -2.14 -1.22
CA ALA A 449 6.43 -2.39 -2.56
C ALA A 449 7.95 -2.27 -2.60
N THR A 450 8.57 -3.08 -3.45
CA THR A 450 10.00 -3.01 -3.73
C THR A 450 10.21 -2.84 -5.23
N PRO A 451 11.41 -2.40 -5.69
CA PRO A 451 11.69 -2.33 -7.12
C PRO A 451 11.48 -3.63 -7.89
N PHE A 452 11.43 -4.76 -7.19
CA PHE A 452 11.30 -6.10 -7.77
C PHE A 452 9.93 -6.75 -7.57
N ASN A 453 9.03 -6.10 -6.84
CA ASN A 453 7.76 -6.70 -6.51
C ASN A 453 6.67 -5.63 -6.39
N VAL A 454 5.92 -5.45 -7.46
CA VAL A 454 4.70 -4.63 -7.48
C VAL A 454 3.53 -5.55 -7.78
N ASN A 455 2.51 -5.51 -6.94
CA ASN A 455 1.33 -6.34 -7.09
C ASN A 455 0.56 -5.97 -8.37
N ILE A 456 0.50 -6.90 -9.31
CA ILE A 456 -0.15 -6.72 -10.60
C ILE A 456 -1.66 -6.47 -10.47
N ASP A 457 -2.30 -6.97 -9.43
CA ASP A 457 -3.73 -6.74 -9.20
C ASP A 457 -4.02 -5.25 -9.00
N TYR A 458 -3.11 -4.52 -8.35
CA TYR A 458 -3.26 -3.07 -8.15
C TYR A 458 -3.08 -2.29 -9.46
N LEU A 459 -2.15 -2.69 -10.32
CA LEU A 459 -2.03 -2.09 -11.65
C LEU A 459 -3.30 -2.31 -12.47
N ASN A 460 -3.86 -3.51 -12.42
CA ASN A 460 -5.08 -3.86 -13.13
C ASN A 460 -6.31 -3.16 -12.53
N LEU A 461 -6.43 -3.09 -11.22
CA LEU A 461 -7.51 -2.35 -10.55
C LEU A 461 -7.47 -0.86 -10.93
N ALA A 462 -6.30 -0.24 -10.86
CA ALA A 462 -6.15 1.16 -11.27
C ALA A 462 -6.47 1.36 -12.75
N ARG A 463 -6.07 0.43 -13.63
CA ARG A 463 -6.42 0.48 -15.05
C ARG A 463 -7.93 0.40 -15.27
N ILE A 464 -8.61 -0.56 -14.66
CA ILE A 464 -10.07 -0.78 -14.80
C ILE A 464 -10.85 0.44 -14.31
N THR A 465 -10.46 1.00 -13.17
CA THR A 465 -11.15 2.12 -12.53
C THR A 465 -10.69 3.50 -13.05
N LYS A 466 -9.76 3.55 -14.00
CA LYS A 466 -9.14 4.79 -14.50
C LYS A 466 -8.45 5.58 -13.38
N GLY A 467 -7.93 4.89 -12.40
CA GLY A 467 -7.18 5.45 -11.28
C GLY A 467 -5.66 5.43 -11.50
N SER A 468 -4.91 5.33 -10.42
CA SER A 468 -3.44 5.40 -10.42
C SER A 468 -2.84 4.53 -9.32
N VAL A 469 -1.54 4.22 -9.43
CA VAL A 469 -0.78 3.49 -8.42
C VAL A 469 0.35 4.38 -7.90
N HIS A 470 0.50 4.42 -6.59
CA HIS A 470 1.41 5.30 -5.90
C HIS A 470 2.37 4.49 -5.04
N LEU A 471 3.65 4.58 -5.38
CA LEU A 471 4.76 3.94 -4.67
C LEU A 471 5.56 5.01 -3.92
N MET A 472 6.43 4.61 -3.02
CA MET A 472 7.32 5.54 -2.33
C MET A 472 8.19 6.32 -3.32
N GLU A 473 8.70 5.65 -4.36
CA GLU A 473 9.61 6.19 -5.36
C GLU A 473 8.93 7.06 -6.41
N GLY A 474 7.62 6.86 -6.67
CA GLY A 474 6.91 7.61 -7.71
C GLY A 474 5.48 7.17 -7.93
N ASP A 475 4.82 7.88 -8.83
CA ASP A 475 3.41 7.73 -9.14
C ASP A 475 3.24 7.20 -10.56
N ILE A 476 2.31 6.27 -10.75
CA ILE A 476 2.01 5.63 -12.03
C ILE A 476 0.60 6.05 -12.44
N TYR A 477 0.53 6.92 -13.41
CA TYR A 477 -0.69 7.46 -13.99
C TYR A 477 -0.96 6.89 -15.39
N ASN A 478 -2.12 7.20 -15.94
CA ASN A 478 -2.44 6.95 -17.35
C ASN A 478 -2.39 5.47 -17.78
N LEU A 479 -2.62 4.55 -16.85
CA LEU A 479 -2.58 3.11 -17.11
C LEU A 479 -3.54 2.68 -18.23
N THR A 480 -4.63 3.41 -18.43
CA THR A 480 -5.61 3.17 -19.51
C THR A 480 -5.12 3.58 -20.90
N LYS A 481 -4.11 4.45 -21.02
CA LYS A 481 -3.55 4.89 -22.32
C LYS A 481 -2.71 3.81 -22.97
N LEU A 482 -2.18 2.88 -22.21
CA LEU A 482 -1.37 1.78 -22.73
C LEU A 482 -2.25 0.81 -23.55
N LYS A 483 -1.84 0.55 -24.80
CA LYS A 483 -2.54 -0.30 -25.75
C LYS A 483 -2.08 -1.74 -25.64
N GLU A 484 -2.80 -2.62 -26.31
CA GLU A 484 -2.44 -4.04 -26.43
C GLU A 484 -1.01 -4.20 -26.94
N GLY A 485 -0.21 -5.00 -26.26
CA GLY A 485 1.21 -5.23 -26.55
C GLY A 485 2.18 -4.18 -26.01
N GLU A 486 1.70 -3.02 -25.54
CA GLU A 486 2.58 -2.01 -24.94
C GLU A 486 3.06 -2.44 -23.55
N ILE A 487 4.27 -1.99 -23.20
CA ILE A 487 4.98 -2.39 -21.99
C ILE A 487 4.94 -1.26 -20.97
N LEU A 488 4.63 -1.59 -19.73
CA LEU A 488 4.80 -0.77 -18.55
C LEU A 488 6.00 -1.30 -17.75
N GLU A 489 6.93 -0.42 -17.43
CA GLU A 489 8.03 -0.74 -16.52
C GLU A 489 7.80 -0.06 -15.18
N VAL A 490 7.87 -0.83 -14.09
CA VAL A 490 7.74 -0.33 -12.72
C VAL A 490 8.89 -0.90 -11.90
N GLY A 491 9.83 -0.04 -11.55
CA GLY A 491 11.10 -0.50 -10.98
C GLY A 491 11.82 -1.43 -11.96
N LYS A 492 12.01 -2.66 -11.55
CA LYS A 492 12.59 -3.71 -12.40
C LYS A 492 11.54 -4.68 -12.99
N ASN A 493 10.27 -4.49 -12.68
CA ASN A 493 9.19 -5.30 -13.25
C ASN A 493 8.78 -4.79 -14.64
N ARG A 494 8.52 -5.72 -15.54
CA ARG A 494 7.91 -5.44 -16.86
C ARG A 494 6.55 -6.09 -16.96
N PHE A 495 5.59 -5.30 -17.35
CA PHE A 495 4.21 -5.72 -17.57
C PHE A 495 3.82 -5.38 -19.00
N VAL A 496 3.16 -6.30 -19.68
CA VAL A 496 2.60 -6.06 -21.02
C VAL A 496 1.08 -6.03 -20.93
N VAL A 497 0.45 -5.18 -21.71
CA VAL A 497 -1.00 -5.22 -21.88
C VAL A 497 -1.37 -6.39 -22.77
N LYS A 498 -2.16 -7.34 -22.24
CA LYS A 498 -2.68 -8.50 -22.96
C LYS A 498 -4.14 -8.72 -22.60
N ASN A 499 -5.00 -8.77 -23.63
CA ASN A 499 -6.46 -8.82 -23.44
C ASN A 499 -6.99 -7.69 -22.55
N GLY A 500 -6.44 -6.49 -22.72
CA GLY A 500 -6.83 -5.30 -21.98
C GLY A 500 -6.33 -5.22 -20.54
N MET A 501 -5.56 -6.19 -20.05
CA MET A 501 -5.03 -6.27 -18.69
C MET A 501 -3.51 -6.35 -18.69
N PHE A 502 -2.88 -5.90 -17.61
CA PHE A 502 -1.45 -6.13 -17.44
C PHE A 502 -1.17 -7.59 -17.12
N VAL A 503 -0.18 -8.14 -17.79
CA VAL A 503 0.40 -9.45 -17.53
C VAL A 503 1.90 -9.26 -17.32
N GLU A 504 2.45 -9.83 -16.27
CA GLU A 504 3.88 -9.72 -16.00
C GLU A 504 4.68 -10.56 -17.00
N THR A 505 5.68 -9.96 -17.64
CA THR A 505 6.51 -10.62 -18.67
C THR A 505 7.94 -10.87 -18.25
N GLY A 506 8.34 -10.45 -17.06
CA GLY A 506 9.68 -10.67 -16.52
C GLY A 506 10.39 -9.38 -16.10
N TYR A 507 11.68 -9.50 -15.92
CA TYR A 507 12.60 -8.50 -15.39
C TYR A 507 13.47 -7.90 -16.47
N ASP A 508 13.79 -6.63 -16.33
CA ASP A 508 14.94 -6.05 -17.04
C ASP A 508 16.21 -6.22 -16.20
N ILE A 509 17.09 -7.08 -16.68
CA ILE A 509 18.36 -7.42 -16.01
C ILE A 509 19.35 -6.25 -16.06
N ASN A 510 19.15 -5.32 -17.00
CA ASN A 510 20.08 -4.24 -17.31
C ASN A 510 19.72 -2.90 -16.66
N LYS A 511 18.68 -2.86 -15.85
CA LYS A 511 18.30 -1.73 -15.01
C LYS A 511 18.47 -2.14 -13.55
#